data_fe1827b8e79b99dfa7d951c9bea0fe69
#
_entry.id   fe1827b8e79b99dfa7d951c9bea0fe69
#
_cell.length_a   1.000
_cell.length_b   1.000
_cell.length_c   1.000
_cell.angle_alpha   90.00
_cell.angle_beta   90.00
_cell.angle_gamma   90.00
#
_symmetry.space_group_name_H-M   'P 1'
#
loop_
_entity.id
_entity.type
_entity.pdbx_description
1 polymer ?
#
loop_
_entity_poly.entity_id
_entity_poly.type
_entity_poly.pdbx_seq_one_letter_code
_entity_poly.pdbx_strand_id
1 'polypeptide(L)'
;LRMLVDNLRPEDRVALVVYAGAAGLVLDSTSGKEKQKILAAIDNLNAGGSTAGGAGIKLAYSVAKENFMPKGNNRIILATDGDFNVGESSDAGLTRLVEEKRKDGVFLTVLGFGNGNYKDSKMEKLADKGNGNYAYIDNVREAKKALVTEVGGTLFAIAKDVKLQLEFNPATVSSYRLIGYENRMLKKEDFNDDKKDAGELGAGHRVTA
;
A
#
# COMPACT_ATOMS: atom_id res chain seq x y z
N LEU A 1 -8.38 -11.12 2.48
CA LEU A 1 -7.51 -11.57 1.37
C LEU A 1 -8.26 -12.44 0.36
N ARG A 2 -9.14 -13.38 0.76
CA ARG A 2 -9.92 -14.22 -0.19
C ARG A 2 -10.65 -13.37 -1.24
N MET A 3 -11.29 -12.27 -0.84
CA MET A 3 -11.99 -11.35 -1.77
C MET A 3 -11.06 -10.78 -2.85
N LEU A 4 -9.79 -10.55 -2.53
CA LEU A 4 -8.79 -10.12 -3.52
C LEU A 4 -8.50 -11.23 -4.53
N VAL A 5 -8.36 -12.47 -4.07
CA VAL A 5 -8.07 -13.63 -4.93
C VAL A 5 -9.18 -13.86 -5.97
N ASP A 6 -10.45 -13.63 -5.58
CA ASP A 6 -11.58 -13.77 -6.50
C ASP A 6 -11.51 -12.82 -7.70
N ASN A 7 -10.86 -11.66 -7.52
CA ASN A 7 -10.69 -10.62 -8.55
C ASN A 7 -9.40 -10.74 -9.36
N LEU A 8 -8.53 -11.71 -9.06
CA LEU A 8 -7.29 -11.91 -9.83
C LEU A 8 -7.60 -12.37 -11.25
N ARG A 9 -6.87 -11.79 -12.19
CA ARG A 9 -6.85 -12.19 -13.58
C ARG A 9 -5.83 -13.32 -13.80
N PRO A 10 -5.92 -14.08 -14.88
CA PRO A 10 -4.96 -15.13 -15.21
C PRO A 10 -3.49 -14.65 -15.27
N GLU A 11 -3.28 -13.41 -15.68
CA GLU A 11 -1.97 -12.79 -15.86
C GLU A 11 -1.37 -12.28 -14.54
N ASP A 12 -2.21 -12.04 -13.54
CA ASP A 12 -1.76 -11.58 -12.23
C ASP A 12 -0.99 -12.68 -11.52
N ARG A 13 -0.01 -12.29 -10.70
CA ARG A 13 0.80 -13.23 -9.92
C ARG A 13 0.79 -12.82 -8.46
N VAL A 14 0.74 -13.81 -7.58
CA VAL A 14 0.69 -13.61 -6.13
C VAL A 14 1.75 -14.46 -5.46
N ALA A 15 2.50 -13.87 -4.54
CA ALA A 15 3.33 -14.57 -3.56
C ALA A 15 2.84 -14.23 -2.15
N LEU A 16 3.01 -15.13 -1.20
CA LEU A 16 2.65 -14.89 0.20
C LEU A 16 3.90 -14.99 1.08
N VAL A 17 4.15 -13.92 1.82
CA VAL A 17 5.20 -13.83 2.83
C VAL A 17 4.57 -13.63 4.19
N VAL A 18 4.98 -14.41 5.17
CA VAL A 18 4.60 -14.26 6.58
C VAL A 18 5.75 -13.66 7.37
N TYR A 19 5.43 -12.96 8.47
CA TYR A 19 6.40 -12.34 9.36
C TYR A 19 6.07 -12.50 10.85
N ALA A 20 5.14 -13.38 11.17
CA ALA A 20 4.87 -13.79 12.54
C ALA A 20 5.75 -15.00 12.90
N GLY A 21 6.58 -14.85 13.94
CA GLY A 21 7.61 -15.81 14.32
C GLY A 21 8.90 -15.60 13.51
N ALA A 22 9.10 -16.35 12.45
CA ALA A 22 10.15 -16.11 11.46
C ALA A 22 9.55 -15.56 10.17
N ALA A 23 10.25 -14.65 9.49
CA ALA A 23 9.86 -14.25 8.16
C ALA A 23 10.06 -15.43 7.20
N GLY A 24 9.04 -15.74 6.39
CA GLY A 24 9.08 -16.87 5.47
C GLY A 24 8.21 -16.69 4.24
N LEU A 25 8.67 -17.27 3.13
CA LEU A 25 7.89 -17.39 1.90
C LEU A 25 6.98 -18.62 2.01
N VAL A 26 5.67 -18.40 2.07
CA VAL A 26 4.65 -19.45 2.21
C VAL A 26 4.13 -19.90 0.86
N LEU A 27 4.05 -18.98 -0.08
CA LEU A 27 3.64 -19.27 -1.46
C LEU A 27 4.55 -18.52 -2.42
N ASP A 28 5.23 -19.27 -3.28
CA ASP A 28 5.99 -18.69 -4.39
C ASP A 28 5.07 -17.96 -5.37
N SER A 29 5.66 -17.13 -6.23
CA SER A 29 4.93 -16.39 -7.25
C SER A 29 4.05 -17.31 -8.10
N THR A 30 2.76 -17.29 -7.83
CA THR A 30 1.73 -18.19 -8.39
C THR A 30 0.77 -17.38 -9.25
N SER A 31 0.42 -17.93 -10.44
CA SER A 31 -0.53 -17.29 -11.36
C SER A 31 -1.93 -17.17 -10.76
N GLY A 32 -2.64 -16.08 -11.07
CA GLY A 32 -4.04 -15.90 -10.73
C GLY A 32 -4.99 -16.96 -11.31
N LYS A 33 -4.55 -17.77 -12.25
CA LYS A 33 -5.28 -18.99 -12.70
C LYS A 33 -5.40 -20.02 -11.59
N GLU A 34 -4.41 -20.10 -10.71
CA GLU A 34 -4.31 -21.10 -9.65
C GLU A 34 -4.98 -20.64 -8.34
N LYS A 35 -6.20 -20.06 -8.45
CA LYS A 35 -6.92 -19.48 -7.30
C LYS A 35 -7.03 -20.45 -6.12
N GLN A 36 -7.29 -21.73 -6.38
CA GLN A 36 -7.42 -22.75 -5.34
C GLN A 36 -6.12 -22.95 -4.55
N LYS A 37 -4.97 -22.92 -5.25
CA LYS A 37 -3.66 -23.01 -4.60
C LYS A 37 -3.38 -21.79 -3.73
N ILE A 38 -3.72 -20.58 -4.23
CA ILE A 38 -3.56 -19.33 -3.47
C ILE A 38 -4.48 -19.35 -2.24
N LEU A 39 -5.75 -19.74 -2.40
CA LEU A 39 -6.70 -19.85 -1.30
C LEU A 39 -6.26 -20.86 -0.24
N ALA A 40 -5.79 -22.05 -0.67
CA ALA A 40 -5.27 -23.06 0.25
C ALA A 40 -4.06 -22.55 1.05
N ALA A 41 -3.17 -21.79 0.43
CA ALA A 41 -2.04 -21.17 1.12
C ALA A 41 -2.51 -20.13 2.16
N ILE A 42 -3.53 -19.31 1.83
CA ILE A 42 -4.12 -18.36 2.77
C ILE A 42 -4.80 -19.07 3.94
N ASP A 43 -5.51 -20.17 3.68
CA ASP A 43 -6.27 -20.93 4.69
C ASP A 43 -5.36 -21.66 5.68
N ASN A 44 -4.15 -22.00 5.25
CA ASN A 44 -3.13 -22.63 6.07
C ASN A 44 -2.33 -21.63 6.92
N LEU A 45 -2.57 -20.32 6.80
CA LEU A 45 -1.93 -19.33 7.65
C LEU A 45 -2.44 -19.45 9.09
N ASN A 46 -1.53 -19.55 10.03
CA ASN A 46 -1.84 -19.58 11.44
C ASN A 46 -1.35 -18.29 12.11
N ALA A 47 -2.18 -17.75 13.01
CA ALA A 47 -1.76 -16.65 13.87
C ALA A 47 -0.84 -17.19 14.96
N GLY A 48 0.31 -16.56 15.18
CA GLY A 48 1.24 -16.92 16.26
C GLY A 48 2.65 -16.38 16.05
N GLY A 49 3.44 -16.39 17.12
CA GLY A 49 4.84 -15.95 17.10
C GLY A 49 5.03 -14.44 17.33
N SER A 50 6.31 -14.05 17.48
CA SER A 50 6.69 -12.63 17.59
C SER A 50 6.78 -11.97 16.22
N THR A 51 6.45 -10.69 16.15
CA THR A 51 6.40 -9.94 14.87
C THR A 51 7.80 -9.57 14.39
N ALA A 52 8.28 -10.21 13.33
CA ALA A 52 9.53 -9.87 12.63
C ALA A 52 9.27 -8.97 11.41
N GLY A 53 8.50 -7.90 11.61
CA GLY A 53 7.97 -7.07 10.52
C GLY A 53 9.01 -6.51 9.55
N GLY A 54 10.17 -6.07 10.06
CA GLY A 54 11.26 -5.55 9.21
C GLY A 54 11.87 -6.62 8.32
N ALA A 55 12.06 -7.84 8.82
CA ALA A 55 12.55 -8.96 8.02
C ALA A 55 11.51 -9.39 6.97
N GLY A 56 10.22 -9.41 7.35
CA GLY A 56 9.12 -9.73 6.43
C GLY A 56 9.02 -8.76 5.26
N ILE A 57 9.11 -7.45 5.50
CA ILE A 57 9.10 -6.45 4.41
C ILE A 57 10.32 -6.61 3.50
N LYS A 58 11.52 -6.81 4.05
CA LYS A 58 12.72 -7.03 3.24
C LYS A 58 12.58 -8.26 2.34
N LEU A 59 12.08 -9.36 2.90
CA LEU A 59 11.81 -10.58 2.14
C LEU A 59 10.76 -10.34 1.05
N ALA A 60 9.65 -9.65 1.37
CA ALA A 60 8.62 -9.33 0.39
C ALA A 60 9.16 -8.50 -0.78
N TYR A 61 10.03 -7.51 -0.51
CA TYR A 61 10.69 -6.74 -1.57
C TYR A 61 11.67 -7.59 -2.40
N SER A 62 12.39 -8.55 -1.79
CA SER A 62 13.25 -9.49 -2.52
C SER A 62 12.42 -10.34 -3.49
N VAL A 63 11.35 -10.94 -2.99
CA VAL A 63 10.43 -11.76 -3.80
C VAL A 63 9.79 -10.93 -4.92
N ALA A 64 9.35 -9.71 -4.63
CA ALA A 64 8.78 -8.82 -5.64
C ALA A 64 9.79 -8.44 -6.73
N LYS A 65 11.05 -8.23 -6.37
CA LYS A 65 12.14 -7.93 -7.31
C LYS A 65 12.47 -9.13 -8.19
N GLU A 66 12.56 -10.33 -7.62
CA GLU A 66 12.82 -11.58 -8.35
C GLU A 66 11.73 -11.90 -9.38
N ASN A 67 10.49 -11.49 -9.09
CA ASN A 67 9.32 -11.73 -9.93
C ASN A 67 8.80 -10.44 -10.60
N PHE A 68 9.67 -9.45 -10.77
CA PHE A 68 9.29 -8.14 -11.29
C PHE A 68 8.73 -8.22 -12.72
N MET A 69 7.58 -7.62 -12.93
CA MET A 69 6.90 -7.53 -14.22
C MET A 69 7.06 -6.11 -14.80
N PRO A 70 7.90 -5.89 -15.82
CA PRO A 70 8.23 -4.53 -16.30
C PRO A 70 7.02 -3.72 -16.82
N LYS A 71 5.99 -4.42 -17.32
CA LYS A 71 4.74 -3.79 -17.80
C LYS A 71 3.58 -3.99 -16.83
N GLY A 72 3.85 -4.54 -15.65
CA GLY A 72 2.87 -4.81 -14.61
C GLY A 72 2.89 -3.78 -13.50
N ASN A 73 1.90 -3.87 -12.63
CA ASN A 73 1.88 -3.15 -11.36
C ASN A 73 2.48 -4.05 -10.28
N ASN A 74 3.73 -3.77 -9.90
CA ASN A 74 4.43 -4.54 -8.88
C ASN A 74 4.16 -3.91 -7.51
N ARG A 75 3.50 -4.65 -6.62
CA ARG A 75 3.02 -4.10 -5.37
C ARG A 75 3.09 -5.09 -4.22
N ILE A 76 3.49 -4.61 -3.07
CA ILE A 76 3.36 -5.31 -1.79
C ILE A 76 2.07 -4.82 -1.12
N ILE A 77 1.28 -5.75 -0.60
CA ILE A 77 0.14 -5.47 0.27
C ILE A 77 0.51 -5.99 1.65
N LEU A 78 0.84 -5.08 2.55
CA LEU A 78 1.12 -5.38 3.95
C LEU A 78 -0.19 -5.43 4.73
N ALA A 79 -0.52 -6.58 5.30
CA ALA A 79 -1.62 -6.75 6.23
C ALA A 79 -1.08 -6.84 7.66
N THR A 80 -1.50 -5.94 8.55
CA THR A 80 -0.99 -5.84 9.92
C THR A 80 -2.10 -5.50 10.91
N ASP A 81 -1.98 -5.97 12.14
CA ASP A 81 -2.87 -5.65 13.26
C ASP A 81 -2.43 -4.41 14.07
N GLY A 82 -1.46 -3.67 13.55
CA GLY A 82 -0.95 -2.43 14.15
C GLY A 82 0.25 -2.62 15.08
N ASP A 83 0.49 -3.81 15.58
CA ASP A 83 1.67 -4.11 16.41
C ASP A 83 2.86 -4.47 15.52
N PHE A 84 3.05 -3.64 14.48
CA PHE A 84 4.11 -3.81 13.51
C PHE A 84 5.45 -3.42 14.13
N ASN A 85 6.04 -4.37 14.84
CA ASN A 85 7.36 -4.19 15.43
C ASN A 85 8.43 -4.47 14.36
N VAL A 86 9.26 -3.47 14.07
CA VAL A 86 10.24 -3.53 12.99
C VAL A 86 11.53 -4.26 13.43
N GLY A 87 11.61 -4.68 14.71
CA GLY A 87 12.82 -5.25 15.28
C GLY A 87 13.91 -4.19 15.44
N GLU A 88 15.18 -4.56 15.27
CA GLU A 88 16.33 -3.65 15.38
C GLU A 88 16.40 -2.57 14.28
N SER A 89 15.59 -2.66 13.22
CA SER A 89 15.53 -1.63 12.21
C SER A 89 14.66 -0.46 12.69
N SER A 90 15.26 0.71 12.84
CA SER A 90 14.54 1.94 13.18
C SER A 90 13.46 2.25 12.14
N ASP A 91 12.39 2.94 12.56
CA ASP A 91 11.33 3.42 11.67
C ASP A 91 11.89 4.22 10.48
N ALA A 92 13.00 4.95 10.69
CA ALA A 92 13.73 5.66 9.65
C ALA A 92 14.38 4.72 8.64
N GLY A 93 14.93 3.59 9.07
CA GLY A 93 15.52 2.58 8.18
C GLY A 93 14.49 1.93 7.27
N LEU A 94 13.31 1.60 7.83
CA LEU A 94 12.21 1.05 7.06
C LEU A 94 11.65 2.07 6.04
N THR A 95 11.47 3.31 6.46
CA THR A 95 11.02 4.38 5.57
C THR A 95 11.97 4.55 4.38
N ARG A 96 13.28 4.59 4.63
CA ARG A 96 14.29 4.69 3.55
C ARG A 96 14.24 3.49 2.60
N LEU A 97 14.10 2.27 3.14
CA LEU A 97 13.95 1.06 2.32
C LEU A 97 12.74 1.17 1.38
N VAL A 98 11.60 1.57 1.91
CA VAL A 98 10.37 1.73 1.14
C VAL A 98 10.54 2.81 0.06
N GLU A 99 11.12 3.97 0.39
CA GLU A 99 11.43 5.04 -0.57
C GLU A 99 12.40 4.62 -1.67
N GLU A 100 13.39 3.78 -1.35
CA GLU A 100 14.29 3.21 -2.34
C GLU A 100 13.55 2.27 -3.29
N LYS A 101 12.77 1.34 -2.74
CA LYS A 101 12.09 0.30 -3.51
C LYS A 101 10.95 0.82 -4.40
N ARG A 102 10.27 1.91 -4.01
CA ARG A 102 9.30 2.56 -4.91
C ARG A 102 9.96 3.11 -6.18
N LYS A 103 11.22 3.58 -6.10
CA LYS A 103 11.99 4.02 -7.28
C LYS A 103 12.30 2.86 -8.23
N ASP A 104 12.42 1.65 -7.70
CA ASP A 104 12.56 0.41 -8.45
C ASP A 104 11.22 -0.05 -9.08
N GLY A 105 10.13 0.66 -8.82
CA GLY A 105 8.78 0.35 -9.35
C GLY A 105 7.99 -0.67 -8.53
N VAL A 106 8.39 -0.95 -7.29
CA VAL A 106 7.63 -1.81 -6.36
C VAL A 106 6.98 -0.95 -5.28
N PHE A 107 5.66 -0.87 -5.30
CA PHE A 107 4.86 -0.03 -4.40
C PHE A 107 4.42 -0.77 -3.15
N LEU A 108 4.04 -0.03 -2.09
CA LEU A 108 3.61 -0.59 -0.80
C LEU A 108 2.25 -0.04 -0.40
N THR A 109 1.23 -0.89 -0.39
CA THR A 109 -0.07 -0.62 0.22
C THR A 109 -0.12 -1.24 1.61
N VAL A 110 -0.71 -0.56 2.57
CA VAL A 110 -0.85 -1.05 3.94
C VAL A 110 -2.33 -1.18 4.31
N LEU A 111 -2.69 -2.36 4.80
CA LEU A 111 -4.01 -2.66 5.33
C LEU A 111 -3.89 -2.92 6.83
N GLY A 112 -4.52 -2.07 7.62
CA GLY A 112 -4.57 -2.18 9.06
C GLY A 112 -5.81 -2.94 9.54
N PHE A 113 -5.64 -3.85 10.48
CA PHE A 113 -6.70 -4.64 11.08
C PHE A 113 -6.63 -4.53 12.60
N GLY A 114 -7.75 -4.67 13.31
CA GLY A 114 -7.79 -4.81 14.76
C GLY A 114 -8.42 -3.63 15.49
N ASN A 115 -8.60 -3.81 16.80
CA ASN A 115 -9.17 -2.82 17.72
C ASN A 115 -8.12 -2.48 18.78
N GLY A 116 -7.76 -1.21 18.97
CA GLY A 116 -6.87 -0.81 20.07
C GLY A 116 -5.77 0.17 19.67
N ASN A 117 -4.57 0.04 20.24
CA ASN A 117 -3.42 0.97 20.07
C ASN A 117 -2.77 0.88 18.68
N TYR A 118 -3.58 0.98 17.64
CA TYR A 118 -3.12 0.96 16.27
C TYR A 118 -2.32 2.23 15.96
N LYS A 119 -1.09 2.07 15.44
CA LYS A 119 -0.20 3.20 15.09
C LYS A 119 -0.49 3.70 13.67
N ASP A 120 -1.67 4.26 13.47
CA ASP A 120 -2.19 4.78 12.21
C ASP A 120 -1.18 5.65 11.45
N SER A 121 -0.63 6.64 12.12
CA SER A 121 0.29 7.61 11.51
C SER A 121 1.57 6.97 10.96
N LYS A 122 2.04 5.87 11.55
CA LYS A 122 3.20 5.13 11.06
C LYS A 122 2.86 4.35 9.79
N MET A 123 1.71 3.69 9.77
CA MET A 123 1.26 2.87 8.65
C MET A 123 0.89 3.73 7.44
N GLU A 124 0.20 4.84 7.68
CA GLU A 124 -0.09 5.85 6.66
C GLU A 124 1.20 6.39 6.03
N LYS A 125 2.17 6.78 6.87
CA LYS A 125 3.47 7.27 6.41
C LYS A 125 4.22 6.23 5.56
N LEU A 126 4.18 4.96 5.94
CA LEU A 126 4.82 3.91 5.15
C LEU A 126 4.15 3.71 3.79
N ALA A 127 2.82 3.73 3.74
CA ALA A 127 2.07 3.64 2.50
C ALA A 127 2.36 4.84 1.59
N ASP A 128 2.34 6.06 2.12
CA ASP A 128 2.68 7.29 1.38
C ASP A 128 4.09 7.22 0.79
N LYS A 129 5.08 6.83 1.60
CA LYS A 129 6.46 6.70 1.16
C LYS A 129 6.67 5.57 0.15
N GLY A 130 5.75 4.62 0.12
CA GLY A 130 5.74 3.49 -0.81
C GLY A 130 4.89 3.68 -2.06
N ASN A 131 4.39 4.89 -2.34
CA ASN A 131 3.45 5.17 -3.44
C ASN A 131 2.25 4.20 -3.43
N GLY A 132 1.75 3.94 -2.24
CA GLY A 132 0.60 3.07 -2.03
C GLY A 132 -0.50 3.77 -1.24
N ASN A 133 -1.48 2.98 -0.86
CA ASN A 133 -2.62 3.44 -0.10
C ASN A 133 -2.63 2.80 1.28
N TYR A 134 -3.12 3.55 2.24
CA TYR A 134 -3.44 3.05 3.57
C TYR A 134 -4.94 2.88 3.71
N ALA A 135 -5.38 1.75 4.25
CA ALA A 135 -6.77 1.51 4.60
C ALA A 135 -6.86 0.79 5.95
N TYR A 136 -7.68 1.31 6.85
CA TYR A 136 -8.03 0.65 8.10
C TYR A 136 -9.29 -0.20 7.90
N ILE A 137 -9.18 -1.49 8.19
CA ILE A 137 -10.22 -2.49 7.97
C ILE A 137 -10.82 -2.89 9.32
N ASP A 138 -11.89 -2.24 9.72
CA ASP A 138 -12.61 -2.51 10.96
C ASP A 138 -13.78 -3.50 10.78
N ASN A 139 -14.24 -3.66 9.54
CA ASN A 139 -15.36 -4.55 9.22
C ASN A 139 -15.31 -5.10 7.79
N VAL A 140 -16.19 -6.06 7.50
CA VAL A 140 -16.25 -6.73 6.18
C VAL A 140 -16.62 -5.77 5.05
N ARG A 141 -17.40 -4.72 5.32
CA ARG A 141 -17.79 -3.74 4.29
C ARG A 141 -16.59 -2.92 3.86
N GLU A 142 -15.78 -2.47 4.81
CA GLU A 142 -14.53 -1.76 4.53
C GLU A 142 -13.52 -2.66 3.81
N ALA A 143 -13.41 -3.93 4.24
CA ALA A 143 -12.61 -4.92 3.52
C ALA A 143 -13.05 -5.08 2.06
N LYS A 144 -14.36 -5.17 1.80
CA LYS A 144 -14.91 -5.25 0.44
C LYS A 144 -14.62 -3.99 -0.36
N LYS A 145 -14.78 -2.81 0.25
CA LYS A 145 -14.48 -1.54 -0.39
C LYS A 145 -13.00 -1.49 -0.82
N ALA A 146 -12.07 -1.70 0.11
CA ALA A 146 -10.63 -1.61 -0.13
C ALA A 146 -10.09 -2.70 -1.09
N LEU A 147 -10.58 -3.96 -0.98
CA LEU A 147 -10.04 -5.12 -1.68
C LEU A 147 -10.83 -5.54 -2.94
N VAL A 148 -11.98 -4.94 -3.19
CA VAL A 148 -12.82 -5.27 -4.35
C VAL A 148 -13.21 -4.01 -5.12
N THR A 149 -13.85 -3.06 -4.45
CA THR A 149 -14.41 -1.89 -5.13
C THR A 149 -13.32 -0.91 -5.58
N GLU A 150 -12.34 -0.67 -4.72
CA GLU A 150 -11.26 0.30 -4.94
C GLU A 150 -9.98 -0.32 -5.52
N VAL A 151 -9.94 -1.65 -5.66
CA VAL A 151 -8.78 -2.37 -6.21
C VAL A 151 -8.34 -1.79 -7.56
N GLY A 152 -9.27 -1.54 -8.46
CA GLY A 152 -8.96 -0.93 -9.76
C GLY A 152 -8.37 0.48 -9.63
N GLY A 153 -8.90 1.28 -8.69
CA GLY A 153 -8.48 2.66 -8.45
C GLY A 153 -7.26 2.81 -7.55
N THR A 154 -6.93 1.80 -6.75
CA THR A 154 -5.82 1.87 -5.78
C THR A 154 -4.64 1.01 -6.17
N LEU A 155 -4.87 -0.12 -6.84
CA LEU A 155 -3.80 -1.04 -7.24
C LEU A 155 -3.25 -0.77 -8.65
N PHE A 156 -4.02 -0.11 -9.53
CA PHE A 156 -3.59 0.16 -10.92
C PHE A 156 -3.45 1.66 -11.12
N ALA A 157 -2.26 2.20 -10.93
CA ALA A 157 -1.97 3.59 -11.23
C ALA A 157 -2.07 3.84 -12.75
N ILE A 158 -2.93 4.78 -13.14
CA ILE A 158 -3.09 5.27 -14.53
C ILE A 158 -2.43 6.62 -14.73
N ALA A 159 -2.18 7.36 -13.65
CA ALA A 159 -1.45 8.62 -13.67
C ALA A 159 -0.54 8.68 -12.43
N LYS A 160 0.66 9.21 -12.62
CA LYS A 160 1.68 9.44 -11.59
C LYS A 160 1.88 10.93 -11.40
N ASP A 161 2.40 11.30 -10.24
CA ASP A 161 2.75 12.69 -9.91
C ASP A 161 1.58 13.67 -10.10
N VAL A 162 0.37 13.22 -9.75
CA VAL A 162 -0.84 14.02 -9.86
C VAL A 162 -0.87 15.09 -8.77
N LYS A 163 -0.88 16.34 -9.20
CA LYS A 163 -0.91 17.52 -8.34
C LYS A 163 -2.19 18.29 -8.58
N LEU A 164 -2.89 18.67 -7.53
CA LEU A 164 -4.08 19.51 -7.60
C LEU A 164 -3.75 20.91 -7.08
N GLN A 165 -4.11 21.93 -7.84
CA GLN A 165 -4.00 23.31 -7.46
C GLN A 165 -5.37 23.99 -7.56
N LEU A 166 -5.79 24.63 -6.46
CA LEU A 166 -7.02 25.39 -6.39
C LEU A 166 -6.67 26.87 -6.24
N GLU A 167 -7.30 27.68 -7.03
CA GLU A 167 -7.23 29.14 -6.93
C GLU A 167 -8.63 29.70 -6.67
N PHE A 168 -8.77 30.40 -5.55
CA PHE A 168 -10.04 31.02 -5.18
C PHE A 168 -10.12 32.46 -5.65
N ASN A 169 -11.29 32.88 -6.13
CA ASN A 169 -11.51 34.26 -6.52
C ASN A 169 -11.52 35.15 -5.26
N PRO A 170 -10.55 36.07 -5.10
CA PRO A 170 -10.44 36.92 -3.91
C PRO A 170 -11.60 37.91 -3.74
N ALA A 171 -12.37 38.18 -4.78
CA ALA A 171 -13.56 39.02 -4.71
C ALA A 171 -14.74 38.34 -4.02
N THR A 172 -14.76 37.01 -3.95
CA THR A 172 -15.87 36.22 -3.38
C THR A 172 -15.49 35.34 -2.22
N VAL A 173 -14.20 35.02 -2.05
CA VAL A 173 -13.68 34.16 -0.98
C VAL A 173 -12.70 34.96 -0.13
N SER A 174 -13.09 35.25 1.12
CA SER A 174 -12.27 36.00 2.07
C SER A 174 -11.19 35.15 2.76
N SER A 175 -11.48 33.86 2.97
CA SER A 175 -10.52 32.92 3.59
C SER A 175 -10.90 31.48 3.24
N TYR A 176 -9.90 30.62 3.24
CA TYR A 176 -10.07 29.17 3.02
C TYR A 176 -9.02 28.39 3.82
N ARG A 177 -9.29 27.13 4.05
CA ARG A 177 -8.32 26.17 4.60
C ARG A 177 -8.54 24.79 4.01
N LEU A 178 -7.46 24.01 3.89
CA LEU A 178 -7.53 22.60 3.57
C LEU A 178 -8.10 21.83 4.77
N ILE A 179 -8.96 20.83 4.50
CA ILE A 179 -9.46 19.87 5.48
C ILE A 179 -9.08 18.48 4.98
N GLY A 180 -8.25 17.78 5.73
CA GLY A 180 -7.62 16.53 5.28
C GLY A 180 -6.46 16.75 4.32
N TYR A 181 -5.69 15.72 4.07
CA TYR A 181 -4.49 15.75 3.21
C TYR A 181 -3.42 16.78 3.60
N GLU A 182 -3.41 17.28 4.83
CA GLU A 182 -2.42 18.27 5.30
C GLU A 182 -0.99 17.74 5.20
N ASN A 183 -0.80 16.43 5.32
CA ASN A 183 0.49 15.74 5.15
C ASN A 183 0.97 15.67 3.69
N ARG A 184 0.10 16.01 2.74
CA ARG A 184 0.37 15.99 1.28
C ARG A 184 0.38 17.36 0.65
N MET A 185 0.39 18.42 1.45
CA MET A 185 0.47 19.79 0.91
C MET A 185 1.81 20.02 0.21
N LEU A 186 1.74 20.55 -1.00
CA LEU A 186 2.87 21.06 -1.76
C LEU A 186 3.00 22.57 -1.60
N LYS A 187 4.22 23.06 -1.61
CA LYS A 187 4.46 24.49 -1.73
C LYS A 187 4.13 24.94 -3.15
N LYS A 188 3.78 26.21 -3.32
CA LYS A 188 3.41 26.77 -4.63
C LYS A 188 4.52 26.58 -5.68
N GLU A 189 5.78 26.76 -5.27
CA GLU A 189 6.96 26.56 -6.11
C GLU A 189 7.18 25.10 -6.53
N ASP A 190 6.71 24.12 -5.74
CA ASP A 190 6.88 22.69 -5.99
C ASP A 190 5.85 22.15 -6.99
N PHE A 191 4.80 22.92 -7.34
CA PHE A 191 3.74 22.46 -8.22
C PHE A 191 4.24 22.09 -9.62
N ASN A 192 5.13 22.90 -10.18
CA ASN A 192 5.71 22.68 -11.51
C ASN A 192 7.07 21.94 -11.47
N ASP A 193 7.49 21.45 -10.30
CA ASP A 193 8.73 20.68 -10.18
C ASP A 193 8.44 19.18 -10.37
N ASP A 194 8.79 18.63 -11.53
CA ASP A 194 8.62 17.21 -11.87
C ASP A 194 9.48 16.25 -11.01
N LYS A 195 10.42 16.79 -10.23
CA LYS A 195 11.22 16.00 -9.27
C LYS A 195 10.52 15.85 -7.92
N LYS A 196 9.47 16.62 -7.68
CA LYS A 196 8.64 16.53 -6.47
C LYS A 196 7.58 15.49 -6.68
N ASP A 197 7.79 14.36 -6.00
CA ASP A 197 6.85 13.26 -5.93
C ASP A 197 5.49 13.72 -5.39
N ALA A 198 4.44 13.28 -6.02
CA ALA A 198 3.06 13.63 -5.69
C ALA A 198 2.17 12.36 -5.67
N GLY A 199 0.85 12.55 -5.66
CA GLY A 199 -0.09 11.42 -5.60
C GLY A 199 -0.17 10.62 -6.89
N GLU A 200 -0.52 9.35 -6.78
CA GLU A 200 -0.86 8.49 -7.91
C GLU A 200 -2.37 8.31 -7.98
N LEU A 201 -2.91 8.29 -9.19
CA LEU A 201 -4.31 7.99 -9.42
C LEU A 201 -4.45 6.67 -10.17
N GLY A 202 -5.35 5.84 -9.68
CA GLY A 202 -5.77 4.62 -10.38
C GLY A 202 -7.08 4.79 -11.12
N ALA A 203 -7.43 3.80 -11.92
CA ALA A 203 -8.66 3.80 -12.70
C ALA A 203 -9.91 3.90 -11.81
N GLY A 204 -10.72 4.92 -12.04
CA GLY A 204 -11.95 5.16 -11.27
C GLY A 204 -11.73 5.81 -9.90
N HIS A 205 -10.51 6.20 -9.54
CA HIS A 205 -10.23 6.94 -8.32
C HIS A 205 -10.96 8.29 -8.31
N ARG A 206 -11.52 8.65 -7.15
CA ARG A 206 -12.24 9.92 -6.96
C ARG A 206 -11.58 10.70 -5.83
N VAL A 207 -11.34 11.97 -6.06
CA VAL A 207 -10.85 12.92 -5.06
C VAL A 207 -11.91 14.02 -4.92
N THR A 208 -12.25 14.37 -3.68
CA THR A 208 -13.10 15.52 -3.39
C THR A 208 -12.21 16.64 -2.88
N ALA A 209 -12.24 17.76 -3.57
CA ALA A 209 -11.51 18.98 -3.22
C ALA A 209 -12.49 20.13 -2.90
#